data_ece22ce9271bf7e2a3d5ab3fd74bf948
#
_entry.id   ece22ce9271bf7e2a3d5ab3fd74bf948
#
_cell.length_a   1.000
_cell.length_b   1.000
_cell.length_c   1.000
_cell.angle_alpha   90.00
_cell.angle_beta   90.00
_cell.angle_gamma   90.00
#
_symmetry.space_group_name_H-M   'P 1'
#
loop_
_entity.id
_entity.type
_entity.pdbx_description
1 polymer ?
#
loop_
_entity_poly.entity_id
_entity_poly.type
_entity_poly.pdbx_seq_one_letter_code
_entity_poly.pdbx_strand_id
1 'polypeptide(L)'
;GAESQVVSYQIKQKGKTLLEGTTPIDSAVNLASTLRSSPSGRYELSYSTRYRDSVSYEGGTAFYLFDSSRDKRIADLRTPLLLSAGDGTYSSGKQPTVYWVTSLQDAYVFYHAYSKSGPIASGMLRPSAGVIQSLPIDLSKLEIEPEEVTLRLYTVQSGRLLEETTTLRRVQPHKELQVSWESFRDRLRAGEEETWSFTLRRPDGKPADSTAVALWM
;
A
#
# COMPACT_ATOMS: atom_id res chain seq x y z
N GLY A 1 -5.42 23.78 -29.29
CA GLY A 1 -5.51 23.08 -28.02
C GLY A 1 -4.91 21.69 -28.22
N ALA A 2 -4.00 21.25 -27.35
CA ALA A 2 -3.53 19.88 -27.38
C ALA A 2 -4.71 18.97 -27.03
N GLU A 3 -5.14 18.11 -27.92
CA GLU A 3 -6.11 17.08 -27.60
C GLU A 3 -5.51 16.20 -26.49
N SER A 4 -6.20 16.14 -25.38
CA SER A 4 -5.79 15.27 -24.27
C SER A 4 -5.90 13.82 -24.74
N GLN A 5 -4.78 13.13 -24.78
CA GLN A 5 -4.75 11.73 -25.18
C GLN A 5 -5.45 10.90 -24.12
N VAL A 6 -6.38 10.04 -24.55
CA VAL A 6 -7.25 9.24 -23.67
C VAL A 6 -6.84 7.78 -23.75
N VAL A 7 -6.78 7.13 -22.60
CA VAL A 7 -6.58 5.68 -22.45
C VAL A 7 -7.91 5.04 -22.10
N SER A 8 -8.35 4.10 -22.93
CA SER A 8 -9.47 3.20 -22.61
C SER A 8 -8.95 2.00 -21.84
N TYR A 9 -9.65 1.60 -20.79
CA TYR A 9 -9.27 0.44 -20.00
C TYR A 9 -10.45 -0.47 -19.71
N GLN A 10 -10.18 -1.74 -19.51
CA GLN A 10 -11.18 -2.75 -19.16
C GLN A 10 -10.59 -3.73 -18.13
N ILE A 11 -11.39 -4.07 -17.12
CA ILE A 11 -11.04 -5.07 -16.11
C ILE A 11 -11.99 -6.25 -16.24
N LYS A 12 -11.40 -7.43 -16.36
CA LYS A 12 -12.13 -8.69 -16.45
C LYS A 12 -11.77 -9.63 -15.31
N GLN A 13 -12.74 -10.45 -14.93
CA GLN A 13 -12.54 -11.63 -14.10
C GLN A 13 -13.22 -12.82 -14.77
N LYS A 14 -12.48 -13.91 -14.95
CA LYS A 14 -12.98 -15.14 -15.62
C LYS A 14 -13.64 -14.84 -16.96
N GLY A 15 -13.08 -13.93 -17.75
CA GLY A 15 -13.60 -13.51 -19.05
C GLY A 15 -14.78 -12.54 -19.02
N LYS A 16 -15.38 -12.28 -17.86
CA LYS A 16 -16.48 -11.32 -17.72
C LYS A 16 -15.93 -9.92 -17.43
N THR A 17 -16.36 -8.92 -18.18
CA THR A 17 -16.05 -7.51 -17.91
C THR A 17 -16.77 -7.06 -16.63
N LEU A 18 -16.01 -6.50 -15.71
CA LEU A 18 -16.51 -5.96 -14.45
C LEU A 18 -16.47 -4.44 -14.43
N LEU A 19 -15.50 -3.86 -15.09
CA LEU A 19 -15.29 -2.42 -15.15
C LEU A 19 -14.70 -2.07 -16.51
N GLU A 20 -15.17 -0.97 -17.08
CA GLU A 20 -14.56 -0.32 -18.23
C GLU A 20 -14.66 1.19 -18.09
N GLY A 21 -13.74 1.90 -18.69
CA GLY A 21 -13.72 3.35 -18.62
C GLY A 21 -12.62 3.97 -19.46
N THR A 22 -12.54 5.27 -19.38
CA THR A 22 -11.51 6.07 -20.04
C THR A 22 -10.89 7.03 -19.05
N THR A 23 -9.60 7.35 -19.24
CA THR A 23 -8.87 8.31 -18.42
C THR A 23 -7.86 9.08 -19.29
N PRO A 24 -7.56 10.35 -19.00
CA PRO A 24 -6.43 11.02 -19.62
C PRO A 24 -5.13 10.26 -19.35
N ILE A 25 -4.20 10.29 -20.30
CA ILE A 25 -2.95 9.49 -20.23
C ILE A 25 -2.06 9.86 -19.06
N ASP A 26 -2.16 11.08 -18.59
CA ASP A 26 -1.41 11.64 -17.45
C ASP A 26 -2.12 11.50 -16.10
N SER A 27 -3.28 10.85 -16.09
CA SER A 27 -4.12 10.68 -14.91
C SER A 27 -4.00 9.28 -14.31
N ALA A 28 -4.10 9.19 -12.98
CA ALA A 28 -4.20 7.92 -12.27
C ALA A 28 -5.66 7.55 -12.00
N VAL A 29 -6.01 6.27 -12.21
CA VAL A 29 -7.32 5.74 -11.83
C VAL A 29 -7.20 4.93 -10.55
N ASN A 30 -7.92 5.33 -9.51
CA ASN A 30 -8.01 4.56 -8.28
C ASN A 30 -9.04 3.44 -8.42
N LEU A 31 -8.58 2.26 -8.72
CA LEU A 31 -9.42 1.07 -8.88
C LEU A 31 -9.83 0.43 -7.53
N ALA A 32 -9.16 0.78 -6.45
CA ALA A 32 -9.37 0.15 -5.14
C ALA A 32 -10.79 0.37 -4.62
N SER A 33 -11.36 1.56 -4.80
CA SER A 33 -12.72 1.87 -4.37
C SER A 33 -13.77 1.08 -5.16
N THR A 34 -13.59 0.95 -6.47
CA THR A 34 -14.52 0.27 -7.39
C THR A 34 -14.48 -1.24 -7.20
N LEU A 35 -13.30 -1.79 -6.95
CA LEU A 35 -13.11 -3.24 -6.81
C LEU A 35 -13.26 -3.73 -5.36
N ARG A 36 -13.54 -2.85 -4.42
CA ARG A 36 -13.61 -3.18 -2.98
C ARG A 36 -14.57 -4.31 -2.62
N SER A 37 -15.69 -4.42 -3.34
CA SER A 37 -16.69 -5.48 -3.15
C SER A 37 -16.46 -6.71 -4.03
N SER A 38 -15.45 -6.69 -4.89
CA SER A 38 -15.18 -7.78 -5.81
C SER A 38 -14.52 -8.97 -5.09
N PRO A 39 -14.79 -10.23 -5.47
CA PRO A 39 -14.24 -11.40 -4.80
C PRO A 39 -12.73 -11.49 -4.97
N SER A 40 -12.06 -12.11 -4.02
CA SER A 40 -10.63 -12.42 -4.15
C SER A 40 -10.38 -13.34 -5.35
N GLY A 41 -9.35 -13.05 -6.12
CA GLY A 41 -9.03 -13.83 -7.32
C GLY A 41 -8.14 -13.10 -8.31
N ARG A 42 -7.93 -13.72 -9.46
CA ARG A 42 -7.18 -13.18 -10.57
C ARG A 42 -8.05 -12.29 -11.44
N TYR A 43 -7.53 -11.12 -11.75
CA TYR A 43 -8.12 -10.12 -12.63
C TYR A 43 -7.19 -9.82 -13.79
N GLU A 44 -7.76 -9.40 -14.91
CA GLU A 44 -7.03 -9.00 -16.09
C GLU A 44 -7.41 -7.56 -16.42
N LEU A 45 -6.39 -6.70 -16.47
CA LEU A 45 -6.50 -5.33 -16.95
C LEU A 45 -6.00 -5.30 -18.39
N SER A 46 -6.81 -4.83 -19.29
CA SER A 46 -6.40 -4.44 -20.63
C SER A 46 -6.59 -2.94 -20.81
N TYR A 47 -5.73 -2.32 -21.60
CA TYR A 47 -5.80 -0.92 -21.92
C TYR A 47 -5.38 -0.67 -23.36
N SER A 48 -5.95 0.39 -23.95
CA SER A 48 -5.61 0.85 -25.30
C SER A 48 -5.67 2.36 -25.38
N THR A 49 -4.83 2.92 -26.23
CA THR A 49 -4.89 4.35 -26.59
C THR A 49 -4.54 4.54 -28.04
N ARG A 50 -4.99 5.64 -28.63
CA ARG A 50 -4.64 6.04 -29.99
C ARG A 50 -3.88 7.34 -29.98
N TYR A 51 -2.81 7.39 -30.78
CA TYR A 51 -2.03 8.58 -31.00
C TYR A 51 -2.26 9.08 -32.44
N ARG A 52 -2.75 10.31 -32.58
CA ARG A 52 -2.98 10.98 -33.87
C ARG A 52 -3.76 10.11 -34.87
N ASP A 53 -4.82 9.44 -34.42
CA ASP A 53 -5.73 8.58 -35.21
C ASP A 53 -5.08 7.45 -36.01
N SER A 54 -3.77 7.29 -35.98
CA SER A 54 -3.04 6.36 -36.86
C SER A 54 -2.28 5.25 -36.12
N VAL A 55 -1.92 5.45 -34.87
CA VAL A 55 -1.15 4.44 -34.09
C VAL A 55 -1.93 4.04 -32.85
N SER A 56 -2.26 2.76 -32.74
CA SER A 56 -2.88 2.18 -31.54
C SER A 56 -1.81 1.52 -30.69
N TYR A 57 -1.84 1.81 -29.39
CA TYR A 57 -1.04 1.11 -28.38
C TYR A 57 -2.00 0.32 -27.52
N GLU A 58 -1.71 -0.97 -27.35
CA GLU A 58 -2.48 -1.88 -26.54
C GLU A 58 -1.58 -2.58 -25.55
N GLY A 59 -2.08 -2.84 -24.36
CA GLY A 59 -1.35 -3.57 -23.35
C GLY A 59 -2.29 -4.17 -22.32
N GLY A 60 -1.70 -4.94 -21.43
CA GLY A 60 -2.48 -5.53 -20.35
C GLY A 60 -1.58 -6.19 -19.31
N THR A 61 -2.16 -6.41 -18.17
CA THR A 61 -1.52 -7.11 -17.05
C THR A 61 -2.54 -7.90 -16.26
N ALA A 62 -2.09 -8.89 -15.55
CA ALA A 62 -2.91 -9.60 -14.58
C ALA A 62 -2.50 -9.20 -13.17
N PHE A 63 -3.48 -9.08 -12.29
CA PHE A 63 -3.27 -8.82 -10.87
C PHE A 63 -4.23 -9.66 -10.02
N TYR A 64 -3.96 -9.73 -8.73
CA TYR A 64 -4.81 -10.42 -7.79
C TYR A 64 -5.42 -9.44 -6.80
N LEU A 65 -6.74 -9.56 -6.60
CA LEU A 65 -7.41 -8.99 -5.45
C LEU A 65 -7.40 -10.00 -4.30
N PHE A 66 -7.30 -9.45 -3.10
CA PHE A 66 -7.03 -10.23 -1.92
C PHE A 66 -7.76 -9.61 -0.71
N ASP A 67 -8.85 -10.22 -0.29
CA ASP A 67 -9.61 -9.80 0.89
C ASP A 67 -9.70 -10.95 1.90
N SER A 68 -8.76 -10.98 2.82
CA SER A 68 -8.67 -12.00 3.87
C SER A 68 -9.80 -11.94 4.90
N SER A 69 -10.50 -10.81 4.99
CA SER A 69 -11.63 -10.66 5.91
C SER A 69 -12.88 -11.40 5.40
N ARG A 70 -13.01 -11.49 4.09
CA ARG A 70 -14.16 -12.07 3.41
C ARG A 70 -13.88 -13.45 2.85
N ASP A 71 -12.75 -13.62 2.21
CA ASP A 71 -12.42 -14.84 1.46
C ASP A 71 -11.34 -15.64 2.17
N LYS A 72 -11.54 -16.94 2.26
CA LYS A 72 -10.57 -17.87 2.86
C LYS A 72 -9.67 -18.52 1.81
N ARG A 73 -10.05 -18.45 0.54
CA ARG A 73 -9.35 -19.11 -0.57
C ARG A 73 -9.38 -18.27 -1.84
N ILE A 74 -8.34 -18.42 -2.65
CA ILE A 74 -8.28 -17.96 -4.03
C ILE A 74 -8.38 -19.21 -4.93
N ALA A 75 -9.50 -19.33 -5.66
CA ALA A 75 -9.79 -20.54 -6.43
C ALA A 75 -8.92 -20.68 -7.69
N ASP A 76 -8.48 -19.58 -8.31
CA ASP A 76 -7.77 -19.56 -9.60
C ASP A 76 -6.39 -18.90 -9.46
N LEU A 77 -5.62 -19.41 -8.50
CA LEU A 77 -4.26 -18.92 -8.25
C LEU A 77 -3.28 -19.58 -9.24
N ARG A 78 -2.72 -18.78 -10.14
CA ARG A 78 -1.75 -19.22 -11.15
C ARG A 78 -0.31 -18.89 -10.79
N THR A 79 -0.10 -18.07 -9.78
CA THR A 79 1.24 -17.78 -9.28
C THR A 79 1.62 -18.75 -8.16
N PRO A 80 2.86 -19.25 -8.12
CA PRO A 80 3.31 -20.17 -7.08
C PRO A 80 3.21 -19.59 -5.67
N LEU A 81 3.46 -18.29 -5.54
CA LEU A 81 3.45 -17.57 -4.28
C LEU A 81 2.86 -16.17 -4.50
N LEU A 82 2.02 -15.72 -3.61
CA LEU A 82 1.44 -14.38 -3.59
C LEU A 82 1.49 -13.83 -2.17
N LEU A 83 1.95 -12.60 -2.04
CA LEU A 83 2.14 -11.92 -0.77
C LEU A 83 1.43 -10.56 -0.81
N SER A 84 0.72 -10.21 0.27
CA SER A 84 0.04 -8.93 0.41
C SER A 84 0.19 -8.37 1.82
N ALA A 85 0.66 -7.16 1.90
CA ALA A 85 0.76 -6.39 3.15
C ALA A 85 -0.42 -5.41 3.33
N GLY A 86 -1.51 -5.57 2.59
CA GLY A 86 -2.62 -4.61 2.60
C GLY A 86 -2.19 -3.26 2.05
N ASP A 87 -2.32 -2.22 2.86
CA ASP A 87 -1.84 -0.86 2.53
C ASP A 87 -0.33 -0.66 2.77
N GLY A 88 0.36 -1.72 3.18
CA GLY A 88 1.80 -1.68 3.46
C GLY A 88 2.15 -0.95 4.75
N THR A 89 1.19 -0.79 5.67
CA THR A 89 1.43 -0.08 6.93
C THR A 89 1.09 -0.91 8.17
N TYR A 90 1.63 -0.51 9.33
CA TYR A 90 1.22 -1.03 10.63
C TYR A 90 1.27 0.06 11.70
N SER A 91 0.42 -0.06 12.72
CA SER A 91 0.38 0.88 13.83
C SER A 91 1.35 0.48 14.94
N SER A 92 1.95 1.46 15.62
CA SER A 92 2.78 1.21 16.81
C SER A 92 1.99 0.43 17.88
N GLY A 93 2.65 -0.52 18.52
CA GLY A 93 2.04 -1.42 19.49
C GLY A 93 1.14 -2.51 18.89
N LYS A 94 1.06 -2.62 17.57
CA LYS A 94 0.34 -3.68 16.87
C LYS A 94 1.31 -4.59 16.13
N GLN A 95 0.98 -5.86 16.08
CA GLN A 95 1.75 -6.81 15.27
C GLN A 95 1.49 -6.54 13.79
N PRO A 96 2.54 -6.22 12.99
CA PRO A 96 2.41 -6.19 11.55
C PRO A 96 1.98 -7.57 11.04
N THR A 97 0.95 -7.61 10.22
CA THR A 97 0.41 -8.86 9.70
C THR A 97 0.44 -8.83 8.18
N VAL A 98 0.98 -9.87 7.62
CA VAL A 98 1.02 -10.08 6.17
C VAL A 98 0.15 -11.25 5.80
N TYR A 99 -0.58 -11.12 4.71
CA TYR A 99 -1.39 -12.20 4.15
C TYR A 99 -0.67 -12.80 2.94
N TRP A 100 -0.79 -14.10 2.79
CA TRP A 100 -0.14 -14.80 1.71
C TRP A 100 -0.90 -16.05 1.30
N VAL A 101 -0.62 -16.53 0.12
CA VAL A 101 -1.23 -17.73 -0.44
C VAL A 101 -0.28 -18.37 -1.43
N THR A 102 -0.32 -19.69 -1.54
CA THR A 102 0.44 -20.44 -2.53
C THR A 102 -0.47 -21.35 -3.36
N SER A 103 -0.12 -21.57 -4.63
CA SER A 103 -0.74 -22.58 -5.47
C SER A 103 -0.10 -23.95 -5.31
N LEU A 104 1.03 -24.03 -4.62
CA LEU A 104 1.80 -25.26 -4.46
C LEU A 104 1.16 -26.19 -3.45
N GLN A 105 1.05 -27.47 -3.79
CA GLN A 105 0.66 -28.52 -2.87
C GLN A 105 1.90 -29.09 -2.18
N ASP A 106 1.73 -29.43 -0.91
CA ASP A 106 2.78 -30.07 -0.07
C ASP A 106 4.12 -29.33 -0.05
N ALA A 107 4.08 -28.00 -0.23
CA ALA A 107 5.27 -27.17 -0.23
C ALA A 107 5.67 -26.75 1.19
N TYR A 108 6.96 -26.57 1.39
CA TYR A 108 7.51 -25.83 2.52
C TYR A 108 7.77 -24.39 2.07
N VAL A 109 7.20 -23.42 2.78
CA VAL A 109 7.44 -22.02 2.57
C VAL A 109 8.23 -21.49 3.75
N PHE A 110 9.37 -20.91 3.49
CA PHE A 110 10.21 -20.29 4.50
C PHE A 110 9.95 -18.79 4.53
N TYR A 111 10.09 -18.19 5.70
CA TYR A 111 10.00 -16.75 5.83
C TYR A 111 11.16 -16.17 6.62
N HIS A 112 11.55 -14.96 6.24
CA HIS A 112 12.44 -14.07 6.98
C HIS A 112 11.79 -12.70 7.11
N ALA A 113 11.62 -12.25 8.35
CA ALA A 113 11.28 -10.87 8.67
C ALA A 113 12.52 -10.17 9.21
N TYR A 114 12.81 -8.99 8.71
CA TYR A 114 13.97 -8.20 9.10
C TYR A 114 13.69 -6.70 9.00
N SER A 115 14.53 -5.93 9.67
CA SER A 115 14.55 -4.46 9.63
C SER A 115 15.95 -3.97 9.30
N LYS A 116 16.13 -2.65 9.22
CA LYS A 116 17.47 -2.05 9.10
C LYS A 116 18.40 -2.43 10.25
N SER A 117 17.83 -2.71 11.44
CA SER A 117 18.58 -3.09 12.64
C SER A 117 18.96 -4.58 12.69
N GLY A 118 18.45 -5.39 11.76
CA GLY A 118 18.76 -6.81 11.69
C GLY A 118 17.54 -7.72 11.60
N PRO A 119 17.75 -9.04 11.77
CA PRO A 119 16.69 -10.03 11.68
C PRO A 119 15.70 -9.89 12.85
N ILE A 120 14.42 -10.10 12.56
CA ILE A 120 13.33 -10.06 13.54
C ILE A 120 12.82 -11.47 13.83
N ALA A 121 12.45 -12.20 12.77
CA ALA A 121 11.89 -13.53 12.88
C ALA A 121 12.18 -14.35 11.62
N SER A 122 12.22 -15.66 11.78
CA SER A 122 12.29 -16.58 10.65
C SER A 122 11.59 -17.89 11.00
N GLY A 123 11.18 -18.63 9.99
CA GLY A 123 10.56 -19.93 10.20
C GLY A 123 10.14 -20.62 8.93
N MET A 124 9.44 -21.73 9.13
CA MET A 124 8.95 -22.60 8.06
C MET A 124 7.44 -22.81 8.25
N LEU A 125 6.72 -22.72 7.16
CA LEU A 125 5.28 -22.87 7.09
C LEU A 125 4.92 -24.04 6.17
N ARG A 126 3.83 -24.74 6.52
CA ARG A 126 3.21 -25.77 5.68
C ARG A 126 1.83 -25.31 5.24
N PRO A 127 1.72 -24.67 4.10
CA PRO A 127 0.45 -24.16 3.62
C PRO A 127 -0.41 -25.24 2.96
N SER A 128 -1.72 -24.96 2.90
CA SER A 128 -2.63 -25.65 1.98
C SER A 128 -2.78 -24.80 0.72
N ALA A 129 -2.69 -25.42 -0.45
CA ALA A 129 -2.79 -24.70 -1.73
C ALA A 129 -4.09 -23.91 -1.85
N GLY A 130 -3.97 -22.67 -2.30
CA GLY A 130 -5.08 -21.74 -2.50
C GLY A 130 -5.69 -21.16 -1.21
N VAL A 131 -5.26 -21.59 -0.01
CA VAL A 131 -5.76 -21.06 1.25
C VAL A 131 -5.02 -19.79 1.61
N ILE A 132 -5.77 -18.72 1.89
CA ILE A 132 -5.23 -17.45 2.37
C ILE A 132 -4.81 -17.62 3.83
N GLN A 133 -3.59 -17.31 4.14
CA GLN A 133 -3.02 -17.40 5.48
C GLN A 133 -2.55 -16.04 5.97
N SER A 134 -2.60 -15.83 7.26
CA SER A 134 -2.02 -14.66 7.92
C SER A 134 -0.70 -15.04 8.59
N LEU A 135 0.27 -14.16 8.49
CA LEU A 135 1.55 -14.25 9.18
C LEU A 135 1.76 -12.99 10.02
N PRO A 136 1.40 -13.02 11.30
CA PRO A 136 1.74 -11.94 12.22
C PRO A 136 3.24 -11.97 12.53
N ILE A 137 3.88 -10.82 12.52
CA ILE A 137 5.30 -10.68 12.83
C ILE A 137 5.42 -10.17 14.27
N ASP A 138 5.99 -10.99 15.13
CA ASP A 138 6.17 -10.65 16.54
C ASP A 138 7.32 -9.67 16.74
N LEU A 139 7.00 -8.45 17.15
CA LEU A 139 7.97 -7.39 17.46
C LEU A 139 8.22 -7.25 18.97
N SER A 140 7.58 -8.04 19.82
CA SER A 140 7.63 -7.87 21.29
C SER A 140 9.01 -8.07 21.90
N LYS A 141 9.92 -8.73 21.18
CA LYS A 141 11.30 -8.96 21.61
C LYS A 141 12.27 -7.84 21.25
N LEU A 142 11.79 -6.84 20.51
CA LEU A 142 12.62 -5.71 20.10
C LEU A 142 12.50 -4.59 21.12
N GLU A 143 13.62 -4.01 21.52
CA GLU A 143 13.66 -2.84 22.42
C GLU A 143 13.03 -1.61 21.75
N ILE A 144 13.20 -1.48 20.44
CA ILE A 144 12.68 -0.38 19.64
C ILE A 144 11.92 -0.95 18.45
N GLU A 145 10.66 -0.54 18.31
CA GLU A 145 9.88 -0.90 17.14
C GLU A 145 10.49 -0.30 15.87
N PRO A 146 10.75 -1.10 14.84
CA PRO A 146 11.33 -0.61 13.59
C PRO A 146 10.35 0.30 12.83
N GLU A 147 10.88 1.23 12.06
CA GLU A 147 10.08 2.04 11.14
C GLU A 147 9.60 1.24 9.94
N GLU A 148 10.40 0.26 9.53
CA GLU A 148 10.09 -0.64 8.43
C GLU A 148 10.40 -2.08 8.81
N VAL A 149 9.49 -2.97 8.44
CA VAL A 149 9.64 -4.42 8.52
C VAL A 149 9.53 -4.98 7.13
N THR A 150 10.58 -5.63 6.67
CA THR A 150 10.57 -6.35 5.39
C THR A 150 10.35 -7.83 5.66
N LEU A 151 9.37 -8.39 4.99
CA LEU A 151 9.10 -9.83 4.99
C LEU A 151 9.44 -10.41 3.62
N ARG A 152 10.26 -11.45 3.64
CA ARG A 152 10.57 -12.30 2.48
C ARG A 152 9.98 -13.68 2.71
N LEU A 153 9.15 -14.14 1.76
CA LEU A 153 8.71 -15.53 1.67
C LEU A 153 9.44 -16.21 0.53
N TYR A 154 9.85 -17.45 0.73
CA TYR A 154 10.50 -18.20 -0.34
C TYR A 154 10.24 -19.70 -0.22
N THR A 155 10.30 -20.38 -1.36
CA THR A 155 10.16 -21.82 -1.48
C THR A 155 11.03 -22.31 -2.63
N VAL A 156 11.30 -23.60 -2.65
CA VAL A 156 12.01 -24.25 -3.75
C VAL A 156 11.07 -25.21 -4.44
N GLN A 157 10.88 -25.05 -5.75
CA GLN A 157 10.10 -25.93 -6.57
C GLN A 157 10.90 -26.32 -7.82
N SER A 158 11.01 -27.62 -8.08
CA SER A 158 11.73 -28.16 -9.25
C SER A 158 13.14 -27.55 -9.43
N GLY A 159 13.86 -27.37 -8.32
CA GLY A 159 15.20 -26.80 -8.31
C GLY A 159 15.27 -25.29 -8.52
N ARG A 160 14.15 -24.60 -8.55
CA ARG A 160 14.08 -23.13 -8.67
C ARG A 160 13.66 -22.51 -7.35
N LEU A 161 14.36 -21.45 -6.97
CA LEU A 161 13.95 -20.60 -5.87
C LEU A 161 12.83 -19.68 -6.37
N LEU A 162 11.72 -19.68 -5.65
CA LEU A 162 10.59 -18.78 -5.85
C LEU A 162 10.49 -17.90 -4.62
N GLU A 163 10.40 -16.61 -4.80
CA GLU A 163 10.37 -15.66 -3.69
C GLU A 163 9.46 -14.48 -3.95
N GLU A 164 8.89 -13.98 -2.85
CA GLU A 164 8.10 -12.75 -2.80
C GLU A 164 8.55 -11.94 -1.58
N THR A 165 8.59 -10.62 -1.75
CA THR A 165 9.02 -9.71 -0.70
C THR A 165 8.04 -8.57 -0.58
N THR A 166 7.75 -8.17 0.65
CA THR A 166 6.95 -6.97 0.94
C THR A 166 7.54 -6.21 2.12
N THR A 167 7.24 -4.91 2.19
CA THR A 167 7.67 -4.05 3.29
C THR A 167 6.45 -3.38 3.90
N LEU A 168 6.37 -3.46 5.24
CA LEU A 168 5.39 -2.72 6.03
C LEU A 168 6.08 -1.55 6.71
N ARG A 169 5.45 -0.38 6.64
CA ARG A 169 5.94 0.83 7.29
C ARG A 169 5.11 1.15 8.52
N ARG A 170 5.77 1.49 9.59
CA ARG A 170 5.07 1.96 10.78
C ARG A 170 4.43 3.31 10.50
N VAL A 171 3.10 3.36 10.70
CA VAL A 171 2.38 4.64 10.67
C VAL A 171 2.90 5.47 11.82
N GLN A 172 3.59 6.56 11.52
CA GLN A 172 3.89 7.55 12.53
C GLN A 172 2.58 8.31 12.80
N PRO A 173 2.17 8.46 14.04
CA PRO A 173 1.05 9.36 14.35
C PRO A 173 1.37 10.69 13.69
N HIS A 174 0.39 11.24 13.00
CA HIS A 174 0.54 12.49 12.26
C HIS A 174 1.30 13.50 13.11
N LYS A 175 2.47 13.90 12.63
CA LYS A 175 3.26 14.97 13.24
C LYS A 175 2.74 16.35 12.78
N GLU A 176 1.54 16.38 12.19
CA GLU A 176 0.89 17.62 11.80
C GLU A 176 0.54 18.42 13.04
N LEU A 177 1.18 19.57 13.15
CA LEU A 177 0.86 20.50 14.20
C LEU A 177 -0.41 21.26 13.82
N GLN A 178 -1.33 21.37 14.77
CA GLN A 178 -2.47 22.24 14.64
C GLN A 178 -2.03 23.66 14.98
N VAL A 179 -2.16 24.57 14.02
CA VAL A 179 -1.86 25.98 14.19
C VAL A 179 -3.16 26.70 14.47
N SER A 180 -3.26 27.36 15.61
CA SER A 180 -4.39 28.22 15.97
C SER A 180 -3.87 29.66 16.14
N TRP A 181 -4.35 30.56 15.32
CA TRP A 181 -4.02 31.98 15.41
C TRP A 181 -4.83 32.62 16.52
N GLU A 182 -4.17 33.31 17.44
CA GLU A 182 -4.79 34.06 18.55
C GLU A 182 -4.94 35.54 18.18
N SER A 183 -3.93 36.09 17.52
CA SER A 183 -3.98 37.44 16.96
C SER A 183 -3.39 37.45 15.55
N PHE A 184 -4.17 37.89 14.59
CA PHE A 184 -3.75 38.00 13.19
C PHE A 184 -4.58 39.12 12.53
N ARG A 185 -3.91 40.07 11.87
CA ARG A 185 -4.56 41.02 10.98
C ARG A 185 -4.17 40.72 9.54
N ASP A 186 -5.15 40.70 8.68
CA ASP A 186 -5.00 40.47 7.24
C ASP A 186 -4.53 41.73 6.45
N ARG A 187 -4.49 42.87 7.12
CA ARG A 187 -4.06 44.13 6.51
C ARG A 187 -3.17 44.94 7.45
N LEU A 188 -1.94 45.16 7.01
CA LEU A 188 -0.97 46.02 7.70
C LEU A 188 -0.82 47.33 6.96
N ARG A 189 -0.62 48.41 7.71
CA ARG A 189 -0.20 49.72 7.12
C ARG A 189 1.31 49.76 7.06
N ALA A 190 1.83 50.40 6.05
CA ALA A 190 3.28 50.56 5.89
C ALA A 190 3.89 51.29 7.10
N GLY A 191 4.88 50.68 7.76
CA GLY A 191 5.58 51.23 8.91
C GLY A 191 4.95 50.93 10.28
N GLU A 192 3.86 50.19 10.36
CA GLU A 192 3.32 49.68 11.63
C GLU A 192 4.03 48.39 12.04
N GLU A 193 4.37 48.29 13.32
CA GLU A 193 4.80 47.05 13.95
C GLU A 193 3.57 46.26 14.42
N GLU A 194 3.53 44.98 14.11
CA GLU A 194 2.45 44.09 14.53
C GLU A 194 3.02 42.83 15.21
N THR A 195 2.35 42.38 16.26
CA THR A 195 2.69 41.13 16.93
C THR A 195 1.62 40.11 16.64
N TRP A 196 2.01 39.02 16.02
CA TRP A 196 1.13 37.87 15.77
C TRP A 196 1.39 36.78 16.80
N SER A 197 0.31 36.25 17.35
CA SER A 197 0.36 35.17 18.32
C SER A 197 -0.36 33.95 17.75
N PHE A 198 0.26 32.82 17.87
CA PHE A 198 -0.35 31.55 17.50
C PHE A 198 0.03 30.45 18.50
N THR A 199 -0.87 29.51 18.68
CA THR A 199 -0.64 28.31 19.50
C THR A 199 -0.42 27.11 18.59
N LEU A 200 0.64 26.35 18.86
CA LEU A 200 0.93 25.07 18.22
C LEU A 200 0.51 23.92 19.15
N ARG A 201 -0.33 23.05 18.65
CA ARG A 201 -0.76 21.84 19.36
C ARG A 201 -0.43 20.60 18.56
N ARG A 202 -0.11 19.52 19.27
CA ARG A 202 -0.04 18.19 18.67
C ARG A 202 -1.43 17.69 18.32
N PRO A 203 -1.57 16.65 17.45
CA PRO A 203 -2.88 16.05 17.14
C PRO A 203 -3.66 15.56 18.37
N ASP A 204 -2.97 15.25 19.47
CA ASP A 204 -3.57 14.85 20.75
C ASP A 204 -4.06 16.06 21.59
N GLY A 205 -3.97 17.27 21.06
CA GLY A 205 -4.38 18.53 21.70
C GLY A 205 -3.37 19.10 22.71
N LYS A 206 -2.27 18.41 22.99
CA LYS A 206 -1.23 18.88 23.91
C LYS A 206 -0.35 19.95 23.26
N PRO A 207 0.25 20.86 24.05
CA PRO A 207 1.22 21.81 23.53
C PRO A 207 2.36 21.14 22.77
N ALA A 208 2.82 21.75 21.70
CA ALA A 208 3.99 21.30 20.97
C ALA A 208 5.27 21.89 21.60
N ASP A 209 5.87 21.15 22.53
CA ASP A 209 7.11 21.59 23.16
C ASP A 209 8.30 21.39 22.21
N SER A 210 9.28 22.29 22.28
CA SER A 210 10.56 22.20 21.54
C SER A 210 10.42 22.11 20.02
N THR A 211 9.51 22.92 19.44
CA THR A 211 9.29 22.97 17.99
C THR A 211 9.94 24.20 17.40
N ALA A 212 10.76 24.05 16.36
CA ALA A 212 11.27 25.15 15.57
C ALA A 212 10.21 25.55 14.51
N VAL A 213 9.90 26.84 14.40
CA VAL A 213 8.96 27.37 13.45
C VAL A 213 9.66 28.36 12.53
N ALA A 214 9.48 28.20 11.23
CA ALA A 214 9.91 29.18 10.23
C ALA A 214 8.66 29.81 9.61
N LEU A 215 8.60 31.14 9.65
CA LEU A 215 7.55 31.94 9.01
C LEU A 215 8.15 32.66 7.80
N TRP A 216 7.46 32.59 6.67
CA TRP A 216 7.84 33.26 5.42
C TRP A 216 6.76 34.27 5.08
N MET A 217 7.17 35.50 4.84
CA MET A 217 6.30 36.59 4.37
C MET A 217 6.71 36.99 2.95
#